data_805885edaac5e3252e6def737f848d86
#
_entry.id   805885edaac5e3252e6def737f848d86
#
_cell.length_a   1.000
_cell.length_b   1.000
_cell.length_c   1.000
_cell.angle_alpha   90.00
_cell.angle_beta   90.00
_cell.angle_gamma   90.00
#
_symmetry.space_group_name_H-M   'P 1'
#
loop_
_entity.id
_entity.type
_entity.pdbx_description
1 polymer ?
#
loop_
_entity_poly.entity_id
_entity_poly.type
_entity_poly.pdbx_seq_one_letter_code
_entity_poly.pdbx_strand_id
1 'polypeptide(L)'
;MSSIRPLISIDEDQESETEEWENEFVRLRPGNIWQKPSQKIVVLTNVSISCTENDPDDVKGILIAELWGSPVSLAVLFKHRPSQVMNLVWRIDQNVNLINRGNHPITISLLTKSISI
;
A
#
# COMPACT_ATOMS: atom_id res chain seq x y z
N MET A 1 27.07 -3.68 11.92
CA MET A 1 26.93 -3.22 12.20
C MET A 1 27.03 -3.37 12.39
N SER A 2 26.33 -3.29 11.60
CA SER A 2 26.22 -2.79 11.67
C SER A 2 26.31 -2.95 11.74
N SER A 3 25.97 -2.85 11.53
CA SER A 3 25.84 -2.33 11.56
C SER A 3 26.02 -2.46 11.50
N ILE A 4 25.88 -2.18 11.35
CA ILE A 4 25.77 -1.68 11.45
C ILE A 4 26.20 -1.68 11.12
N ARG A 5 26.02 -1.60 10.74
CA ARG A 5 26.20 -0.96 10.57
C ARG A 5 26.46 -1.02 10.53
N PRO A 6 26.27 -1.06 10.05
CA PRO A 6 26.24 -0.71 10.13
C PRO A 6 26.53 -0.73 9.88
N LEU A 7 26.61 -0.41 9.56
CA LEU A 7 26.55 0.07 9.55
C LEU A 7 26.95 0.20 9.03
N ILE A 8 27.12 0.58 8.53
CA ILE A 8 27.16 1.12 8.28
C ILE A 8 27.61 1.42 7.76
N SER A 9 27.91 1.65 7.30
CA SER A 9 27.89 2.27 7.06
C SER A 9 28.33 2.43 6.34
N ILE A 10 28.63 2.73 6.03
CA ILE A 10 28.58 3.21 5.63
C ILE A 10 28.97 3.27 4.92
N ASP A 11 29.16 3.54 4.57
CA ASP A 11 29.02 3.86 4.12
C ASP A 11 29.07 3.90 3.47
N GLU A 12 29.18 4.18 3.27
CA GLU A 12 28.74 4.46 2.86
C GLU A 12 28.53 4.43 2.07
N ASP A 13 28.74 4.57 1.94
CA ASP A 13 28.25 4.77 1.30
C ASP A 13 27.91 4.50 0.62
N GLN A 14 27.73 4.56 0.63
CA GLN A 14 27.20 4.57 0.09
C GLN A 14 26.59 4.23 -0.56
N GLU A 15 26.31 4.15 -0.88
CA GLU A 15 25.54 4.08 -1.54
C GLU A 15 24.54 3.95 -1.56
N SER A 16 24.36 3.50 -1.73
CA SER A 16 23.08 3.24 -1.86
C SER A 16 21.98 3.98 -1.30
N GLU A 17 22.15 4.84 -0.75
CA GLU A 17 21.21 5.72 -0.16
C GLU A 17 20.36 6.42 -1.16
N THR A 18 20.66 6.27 -2.36
CA THR A 18 19.81 6.79 -3.40
C THR A 18 18.54 5.96 -3.55
N GLU A 19 18.48 4.85 -2.86
CA GLU A 19 17.33 3.97 -2.95
C GLU A 19 16.54 4.01 -1.69
N GLU A 20 16.02 5.17 -1.37
CA GLU A 20 15.24 5.34 -0.17
C GLU A 20 13.79 4.97 -0.40
N TRP A 21 13.19 4.39 0.62
CA TRP A 21 11.77 4.11 0.61
C TRP A 21 11.00 5.36 0.98
N GLU A 22 9.90 5.58 0.28
CA GLU A 22 9.01 6.70 0.55
C GLU A 22 7.69 6.19 1.05
N ASN A 23 7.13 6.89 2.03
CA ASN A 23 5.78 6.62 2.50
C ASN A 23 4.79 7.34 1.61
N GLU A 24 3.73 6.63 1.24
CA GLU A 24 2.70 7.19 0.40
C GLU A 24 1.35 6.77 0.94
N PHE A 25 0.41 7.70 1.01
CA PHE A 25 -0.94 7.43 1.46
C PHE A 25 -1.89 7.78 0.32
N VAL A 26 -2.72 6.82 -0.05
CA VAL A 26 -3.65 7.01 -1.16
C VAL A 26 -5.06 6.79 -0.64
N ARG A 27 -5.93 7.75 -0.90
CA ARG A 27 -7.33 7.63 -0.55
C ARG A 27 -8.11 7.16 -1.77
N LEU A 28 -8.77 6.02 -1.61
CA LEU A 28 -9.57 5.42 -2.67
C LEU A 28 -11.04 5.53 -2.32
N ARG A 29 -11.78 6.30 -3.11
CA ARG A 29 -13.24 6.34 -3.00
C ARG A 29 -13.82 5.10 -3.64
N PRO A 30 -15.07 4.76 -3.30
CA PRO A 30 -15.73 3.61 -3.93
C PRO A 30 -15.69 3.71 -5.46
N GLY A 31 -15.23 2.64 -6.09
CA GLY A 31 -15.12 2.58 -7.54
C GLY A 31 -13.83 3.14 -8.13
N ASN A 32 -13.04 3.85 -7.34
CA ASN A 32 -11.79 4.42 -7.85
C ASN A 32 -10.71 3.36 -7.93
N ILE A 33 -9.80 3.56 -8.87
CA ILE A 33 -8.70 2.63 -9.13
C ILE A 33 -7.38 3.35 -8.92
N TRP A 34 -6.48 2.71 -8.18
CA TRP A 34 -5.08 3.13 -8.10
C TRP A 34 -4.25 2.14 -8.88
N GLN A 35 -3.40 2.65 -9.77
CA GLN A 35 -2.56 1.81 -10.60
C GLN A 35 -1.12 1.93 -10.12
N LYS A 36 -0.49 0.78 -9.90
CA LYS A 36 0.90 0.75 -9.45
C LYS A 36 1.81 1.33 -10.52
N PRO A 37 2.70 2.28 -10.15
CA PRO A 37 3.70 2.78 -11.10
C PRO A 37 4.65 1.66 -11.54
N SER A 38 4.96 1.63 -12.82
CA SER A 38 5.73 0.52 -13.39
C SER A 38 7.20 0.55 -12.98
N GLN A 39 7.71 1.70 -12.57
CA GLN A 39 9.13 1.84 -12.22
C GLN A 39 9.37 1.77 -10.73
N LYS A 40 8.42 1.28 -9.96
CA LYS A 40 8.55 1.26 -8.52
C LYS A 40 8.24 -0.12 -7.96
N ILE A 41 8.97 -0.45 -6.89
CA ILE A 41 8.57 -1.54 -6.01
C ILE A 41 7.61 -0.93 -4.99
N VAL A 42 6.51 -1.62 -4.73
CA VAL A 42 5.48 -1.12 -3.83
C VAL A 42 5.20 -2.16 -2.76
N VAL A 43 5.19 -1.72 -1.51
CA VAL A 43 4.81 -2.56 -0.38
C VAL A 43 3.53 -1.98 0.21
N LEU A 44 2.47 -2.75 0.20
CA LEU A 44 1.22 -2.37 0.85
C LEU A 44 1.33 -2.75 2.32
N THR A 45 1.31 -1.76 3.20
CA THR A 45 1.55 -1.99 4.62
C THR A 45 0.30 -1.92 5.46
N ASN A 46 -0.69 -1.14 5.05
CA ASN A 46 -1.89 -0.98 5.84
C ASN A 46 -3.05 -0.47 5.00
N VAL A 47 -4.24 -0.87 5.38
CA VAL A 47 -5.49 -0.38 4.80
C VAL A 47 -6.39 0.04 5.95
N SER A 48 -7.00 1.20 5.82
CA SER A 48 -7.88 1.69 6.88
C SER A 48 -9.11 2.37 6.30
N ILE A 49 -10.15 2.39 7.10
CA ILE A 49 -11.39 3.07 6.78
C ILE A 49 -11.64 4.05 7.92
N SER A 50 -12.00 5.28 7.56
CA SER A 50 -12.25 6.32 8.55
C SER A 50 -13.75 6.42 8.78
N CYS A 51 -14.22 5.98 9.93
CA CYS A 51 -15.63 6.09 10.26
C CYS A 51 -15.79 6.55 11.70
N THR A 52 -16.91 7.21 11.94
CA THR A 52 -17.26 7.73 13.26
C THR A 52 -18.46 6.96 13.80
N GLU A 53 -18.82 7.24 15.04
CA GLU A 53 -20.00 6.61 15.63
C GLU A 53 -21.28 7.02 14.90
N ASN A 54 -21.24 8.16 14.21
CA ASN A 54 -22.40 8.64 13.48
C ASN A 54 -22.57 8.01 12.11
N ASP A 55 -21.55 7.29 11.64
CA ASP A 55 -21.65 6.61 10.36
C ASP A 55 -22.54 5.39 10.47
N PRO A 56 -23.25 5.02 9.39
CA PRO A 56 -24.09 3.82 9.42
C PRO A 56 -23.28 2.56 9.71
N ASP A 57 -23.93 1.55 10.27
CA ASP A 57 -23.24 0.30 10.58
C ASP A 57 -22.87 -0.51 9.35
N ASP A 58 -23.46 -0.18 8.20
CA ASP A 58 -23.16 -0.89 6.96
C ASP A 58 -21.99 -0.29 6.17
N VAL A 59 -21.26 0.63 6.78
CA VAL A 59 -20.05 1.21 6.18
C VAL A 59 -19.05 0.09 5.93
N LYS A 60 -18.54 0.03 4.71
CA LYS A 60 -17.65 -1.05 4.30
C LYS A 60 -16.63 -0.57 3.28
N GLY A 61 -15.38 -0.90 3.52
CA GLY A 61 -14.31 -0.73 2.55
C GLY A 61 -13.86 -2.11 2.09
N ILE A 62 -13.77 -2.30 0.79
CA ILE A 62 -13.33 -3.59 0.23
C ILE A 62 -12.21 -3.29 -0.73
N LEU A 63 -11.01 -3.76 -0.39
CA LEU A 63 -9.85 -3.57 -1.25
C LEU A 63 -9.63 -4.81 -2.09
N ILE A 64 -9.70 -4.61 -3.39
CA ILE A 64 -9.48 -5.66 -4.39
C ILE A 64 -8.21 -5.31 -5.15
N ALA A 65 -7.36 -6.29 -5.35
CA ALA A 65 -6.21 -6.17 -6.25
C ALA A 65 -6.50 -6.94 -7.52
N GLU A 66 -6.25 -6.30 -8.66
CA GLU A 66 -6.30 -6.99 -9.95
C GLU A 66 -4.86 -7.28 -10.38
N LEU A 67 -4.56 -8.56 -10.49
CA LEU A 67 -3.27 -9.06 -10.92
C LEU A 67 -3.48 -9.81 -12.23
N TRP A 68 -2.95 -9.27 -13.31
CA TRP A 68 -3.11 -9.86 -14.67
C TRP A 68 -4.59 -10.10 -14.99
N GLY A 69 -5.42 -9.12 -14.63
CA GLY A 69 -6.85 -9.22 -14.94
C GLY A 69 -7.66 -10.08 -13.99
N SER A 70 -7.03 -10.73 -13.02
CA SER A 70 -7.74 -11.57 -12.06
C SER A 70 -7.90 -10.82 -10.74
N PRO A 71 -9.14 -10.68 -10.24
CA PRO A 71 -9.36 -9.96 -8.98
C PRO A 71 -9.07 -10.85 -7.79
N VAL A 72 -8.43 -10.25 -6.78
CA VAL A 72 -8.15 -10.91 -5.51
C VAL A 72 -8.58 -9.97 -4.40
N SER A 73 -9.41 -10.46 -3.49
CA SER A 73 -9.82 -9.66 -2.34
C SER A 73 -8.69 -9.62 -1.32
N LEU A 74 -8.26 -8.42 -0.97
CA LEU A 74 -7.15 -8.24 -0.03
C LEU A 74 -7.63 -7.92 1.38
N ALA A 75 -8.67 -7.11 1.50
CA ALA A 75 -9.15 -6.69 2.81
C ALA A 75 -10.61 -6.30 2.75
N VAL A 76 -11.32 -6.60 3.82
CA VAL A 76 -12.68 -6.13 4.02
C VAL A 76 -12.69 -5.41 5.36
N LEU A 77 -13.00 -4.12 5.32
CA LEU A 77 -12.99 -3.26 6.49
C LEU A 77 -14.41 -2.80 6.78
N PHE A 78 -14.73 -2.69 8.06
CA PHE A 78 -16.02 -2.19 8.48
C PHE A 78 -15.86 -1.51 9.84
N LYS A 79 -16.95 -0.93 10.33
CA LYS A 79 -16.90 -0.07 11.50
C LYS A 79 -16.20 -0.68 12.69
N HIS A 80 -16.38 -1.98 12.92
CA HIS A 80 -15.76 -2.67 14.06
C HIS A 80 -14.40 -3.26 13.73
N ARG A 81 -13.98 -3.19 12.48
CA ARG A 81 -12.65 -3.60 12.05
C ARG A 81 -12.15 -2.56 11.05
N PRO A 82 -11.73 -1.40 11.54
CA PRO A 82 -11.47 -0.26 10.65
C PRO A 82 -10.11 -0.28 9.98
N SER A 83 -9.23 -1.20 10.33
CA SER A 83 -7.91 -1.24 9.71
C SER A 83 -7.36 -2.65 9.68
N GLN A 84 -6.44 -2.87 8.76
CA GLN A 84 -5.77 -4.15 8.64
C GLN A 84 -4.32 -3.91 8.21
N VAL A 85 -3.39 -4.44 9.00
CA VAL A 85 -1.96 -4.39 8.70
C VAL A 85 -1.65 -5.50 7.71
N MET A 86 -0.83 -5.20 6.72
CA MET A 86 -0.45 -6.14 5.68
C MET A 86 1.02 -6.00 5.37
N ASN A 87 1.52 -6.92 4.56
CA ASN A 87 2.89 -6.85 4.08
C ASN A 87 2.95 -7.52 2.72
N LEU A 88 2.39 -6.82 1.72
CA LEU A 88 2.35 -7.32 0.35
C LEU A 88 3.32 -6.54 -0.49
N VAL A 89 4.21 -7.25 -1.18
CA VAL A 89 5.26 -6.65 -1.99
C VAL A 89 4.97 -6.91 -3.46
N TRP A 90 4.97 -5.85 -4.25
CA TRP A 90 4.80 -5.95 -5.70
C TRP A 90 6.04 -5.39 -6.38
N ARG A 91 6.64 -6.21 -7.23
CA ARG A 91 7.88 -5.88 -7.91
C ARG A 91 7.64 -4.95 -9.08
N ILE A 92 8.72 -4.49 -9.66
CA ILE A 92 8.68 -3.55 -10.78
C ILE A 92 7.86 -4.08 -11.94
N ASP A 93 8.04 -5.36 -12.26
CA ASP A 93 7.43 -5.97 -13.44
C ASP A 93 5.99 -6.43 -13.20
N GLN A 94 5.45 -6.21 -12.02
CA GLN A 94 4.08 -6.62 -11.71
C GLN A 94 3.12 -5.46 -11.92
N ASN A 95 2.09 -5.69 -12.69
CA ASN A 95 1.01 -4.73 -12.90
C ASN A 95 -0.09 -4.99 -11.89
N VAL A 96 -0.37 -4.01 -11.07
CA VAL A 96 -1.36 -4.14 -10.01
C VAL A 96 -2.29 -2.94 -10.05
N ASN A 97 -3.58 -3.20 -10.07
CA ASN A 97 -4.60 -2.19 -9.87
C ASN A 97 -5.28 -2.46 -8.54
N LEU A 98 -5.43 -1.41 -7.72
CA LEU A 98 -6.15 -1.50 -6.45
C LEU A 98 -7.47 -0.78 -6.61
N ILE A 99 -8.54 -1.43 -6.21
CA ILE A 99 -9.90 -0.92 -6.41
C ILE A 99 -10.65 -1.02 -5.09
N ASN A 100 -11.38 0.02 -4.76
CA ASN A 100 -12.30 -0.02 -3.61
C ASN A 100 -13.68 -0.41 -4.11
N ARG A 101 -14.12 -1.60 -3.72
CA ARG A 101 -15.45 -2.12 -4.09
C ARG A 101 -16.46 -1.97 -2.96
N GLY A 102 -16.10 -1.25 -1.91
CA GLY A 102 -17.01 -1.00 -0.81
C GLY A 102 -17.89 0.21 -1.07
N ASN A 103 -18.49 0.71 0.00
CA ASN A 103 -19.37 1.88 -0.07
C ASN A 103 -18.82 3.07 0.68
N HIS A 104 -17.56 3.01 1.12
CA HIS A 104 -16.93 4.05 1.92
C HIS A 104 -15.48 4.22 1.49
N PRO A 105 -14.92 5.44 1.52
CA PRO A 105 -13.52 5.63 1.15
C PRO A 105 -12.58 4.89 2.08
N ILE A 106 -11.49 4.38 1.52
CA ILE A 106 -10.42 3.75 2.28
C ILE A 106 -9.12 4.49 2.02
N THR A 107 -8.20 4.36 2.98
CA THR A 107 -6.85 4.88 2.83
C THR A 107 -5.89 3.71 2.83
N ILE A 108 -5.05 3.64 1.79
CA ILE A 108 -4.00 2.62 1.73
C ILE A 108 -2.67 3.28 2.04
N SER A 109 -1.85 2.58 2.81
CA SER A 109 -0.52 3.04 3.17
C SER A 109 0.50 2.20 2.44
N LEU A 110 1.39 2.86 1.74
CA LEU A 110 2.36 2.21 0.87
C LEU A 110 3.76 2.66 1.20
N LEU A 111 4.70 1.75 1.03
CA LEU A 111 6.11 2.09 0.91
C LEU A 111 6.50 1.88 -0.54
N THR A 112 7.12 2.87 -1.14
CA THR A 112 7.50 2.78 -2.54
C THR A 112 8.98 3.06 -2.68
N LYS A 113 9.58 2.44 -3.67
CA LYS A 113 10.99 2.61 -3.95
C LYS A 113 11.18 2.63 -5.46
N SER A 114 11.70 3.75 -5.95
CA SER A 114 12.01 3.89 -7.37
C SER A 114 13.30 3.17 -7.67
N ILE A 115 13.35 2.51 -8.81
CA ILE A 115 14.56 1.84 -9.27
C ILE A 115 15.05 2.56 -10.51
N SER A 116 16.27 3.02 -10.41
CA SER A 116 16.96 3.67 -11.51
C SER A 116 17.72 2.62 -12.29
N ILE A 117 17.55 2.62 -13.56
CA ILE A 117 18.24 1.65 -14.41
C ILE A 117 19.32 2.34 -15.22
#